data_e192d95fae5699ccad7260e27f0c8655
#
_entry.id   e192d95fae5699ccad7260e27f0c8655
#
_cell.length_a   1.000
_cell.length_b   1.000
_cell.length_c   1.000
_cell.angle_alpha   90.00
_cell.angle_beta   90.00
_cell.angle_gamma   90.00
#
_symmetry.space_group_name_H-M   'P 1'
#
loop_
_entity.id
_entity.type
_entity.pdbx_description
1 polymer ?
#
loop_
_entity_poly.entity_id
_entity_poly.type
_entity_poly.pdbx_seq_one_letter_code
_entity_poly.pdbx_strand_id
1 'polypeptide(L)'
;MGGFLARQPKTLMEWRKFNEHISAELEMNTELQRIPNVLVKSYEGLPYHLKSCFLYMSIFPEDYSISRRRLVQRWIAEGYSSEVRGKSMEETADRYFMELIDRSVILPVRKHVPSLKGIDSCQLHDLMREISISRAMDENLVFRLEEGSSSSKTQAKIRHVAISSNWEGDKCEFESAVDLSHIRSLTVFGRWRSFFISEKMKFLRVLDLEGTSGLVDHHLEHIARLIHLKYISLRRCDDIYHLPDSWGNLRQLQTLNMKGTRICNLPKSITHLTKLQYLFARGSTPACFSLDGRLPNDLAKLCGACCVPKLLKDAEWMDGDPNWHDVCTFWCHVVFPSLAWMKLDPYGIVVPRSVRKLKALHTLGLVNIADSSKSALRDIRKLTQLRKLAVTGINKKNYQELCSTVTGLSRLESLSMEFIEESMSLQSCLDDATSLLPKNLQSLKLYGILVRLQDWIGGLQSLVKLEIGRLACLTSVDATMQVLGKLPSLAILSLMWHPFIMTGNIRVTFHREAFPSLMVLHLKRIDGLQSVEFEEAGPTTPKLELLVLEYAAYRLRSISGLSSLPRLKEVVIEGSVPEDEEVMGSVRDQLSRNQNNPVLKIDLFVY
;
A
#
# COMPACT_ATOMS: atom_id res chain seq x y z
N MET A 1 -1.45 -10.24 33.97
CA MET A 1 -0.06 -9.95 33.55
C MET A 1 0.55 -8.79 34.34
N GLY A 2 -0.02 -7.59 34.40
CA GLY A 2 0.56 -6.44 35.13
C GLY A 2 0.93 -6.72 36.59
N GLY A 3 0.09 -7.42 37.37
CA GLY A 3 0.38 -7.80 38.76
C GLY A 3 1.52 -8.81 38.92
N PHE A 4 1.73 -9.69 37.94
CA PHE A 4 2.86 -10.63 37.92
C PHE A 4 4.16 -9.89 37.60
N LEU A 5 4.16 -9.05 36.56
CA LEU A 5 5.32 -8.25 36.15
C LEU A 5 5.76 -7.26 37.24
N ALA A 6 4.81 -6.73 37.99
CA ALA A 6 5.12 -5.83 39.12
C ALA A 6 5.93 -6.48 40.24
N ARG A 7 5.91 -7.82 40.36
CA ARG A 7 6.65 -8.59 41.38
C ARG A 7 8.03 -9.05 40.88
N GLN A 8 8.33 -8.93 39.59
CA GLN A 8 9.62 -9.32 39.01
C GLN A 8 10.68 -8.22 39.21
N PRO A 9 11.97 -8.57 39.26
CA PRO A 9 13.06 -7.59 39.31
C PRO A 9 12.99 -6.67 38.09
N LYS A 10 13.03 -5.36 38.31
CA LYS A 10 12.91 -4.33 37.27
C LYS A 10 14.24 -4.08 36.55
N THR A 11 14.93 -5.13 36.10
CA THR A 11 16.17 -5.03 35.34
C THR A 11 15.90 -5.31 33.86
N LEU A 12 16.58 -4.59 32.99
CA LEU A 12 16.42 -4.69 31.53
C LEU A 12 16.73 -6.12 31.03
N MET A 13 17.66 -6.80 31.72
CA MET A 13 18.10 -8.16 31.41
C MET A 13 17.01 -9.19 31.73
N GLU A 14 16.36 -9.07 32.90
CA GLU A 14 15.26 -9.97 33.29
C GLU A 14 14.02 -9.78 32.43
N TRP A 15 13.71 -8.54 32.08
CA TRP A 15 12.58 -8.24 31.20
C TRP A 15 12.81 -8.75 29.78
N ARG A 16 14.03 -8.66 29.26
CA ARG A 16 14.40 -9.23 27.94
C ARG A 16 14.30 -10.74 27.96
N LYS A 17 14.85 -11.39 29.00
CA LYS A 17 14.77 -12.84 29.19
C LYS A 17 13.33 -13.35 29.35
N PHE A 18 12.49 -12.59 30.07
CA PHE A 18 11.06 -12.90 30.19
C PHE A 18 10.35 -12.77 28.85
N ASN A 19 10.65 -11.75 28.07
CA ASN A 19 10.03 -11.56 26.74
C ASN A 19 10.45 -12.65 25.75
N GLU A 20 11.70 -13.11 25.81
CA GLU A 20 12.22 -14.21 24.97
C GLU A 20 11.58 -15.57 25.31
N HIS A 21 11.13 -15.73 26.54
CA HIS A 21 10.55 -17.00 27.03
C HIS A 21 9.11 -16.88 27.51
N ILE A 22 8.40 -15.87 27.07
CA ILE A 22 7.04 -15.55 27.55
C ILE A 22 6.07 -16.73 27.35
N SER A 23 6.21 -17.50 26.26
CA SER A 23 5.37 -18.68 25.98
C SER A 23 5.64 -19.80 27.01
N ALA A 24 6.89 -20.07 27.33
CA ALA A 24 7.26 -21.06 28.33
C ALA A 24 6.82 -20.66 29.74
N GLU A 25 6.96 -19.38 30.10
CA GLU A 25 6.50 -18.83 31.37
C GLU A 25 4.97 -18.91 31.52
N LEU A 26 4.24 -18.66 30.42
CA LEU A 26 2.77 -18.79 30.38
C LEU A 26 2.31 -20.23 30.57
N GLU A 27 3.08 -21.20 30.09
CA GLU A 27 2.79 -22.63 30.28
C GLU A 27 3.14 -23.14 31.68
N MET A 28 4.26 -22.70 32.24
CA MET A 28 4.77 -23.22 33.53
C MET A 28 4.18 -22.52 34.74
N ASN A 29 3.72 -21.29 34.62
CA ASN A 29 3.24 -20.50 35.75
C ASN A 29 1.72 -20.57 35.92
N THR A 30 1.25 -21.22 36.99
CA THR A 30 -0.17 -21.43 37.27
C THR A 30 -1.00 -20.15 37.41
N GLU A 31 -0.40 -19.04 37.87
CA GLU A 31 -1.08 -17.72 37.91
C GLU A 31 -1.31 -17.15 36.52
N LEU A 32 -0.40 -17.43 35.58
CA LEU A 32 -0.46 -16.93 34.20
C LEU A 32 -1.26 -17.84 33.27
N GLN A 33 -1.41 -19.14 33.59
CA GLN A 33 -2.19 -20.12 32.79
C GLN A 33 -3.66 -19.70 32.57
N ARG A 34 -4.21 -18.82 33.41
CA ARG A 34 -5.57 -18.29 33.20
C ARG A 34 -5.67 -17.43 31.93
N ILE A 35 -4.57 -16.74 31.53
CA ILE A 35 -4.58 -15.85 30.36
C ILE A 35 -4.69 -16.64 29.06
N PRO A 36 -3.82 -17.64 28.76
CA PRO A 36 -3.98 -18.49 27.60
C PRO A 36 -5.36 -19.14 27.53
N ASN A 37 -5.88 -19.62 28.66
CA ASN A 37 -7.20 -20.25 28.70
C ASN A 37 -8.35 -19.32 28.29
N VAL A 38 -8.32 -18.04 28.69
CA VAL A 38 -9.31 -17.04 28.26
C VAL A 38 -9.18 -16.75 26.77
N LEU A 39 -7.95 -16.61 26.26
CA LEU A 39 -7.69 -16.35 24.87
C LEU A 39 -8.04 -17.55 23.96
N VAL A 40 -7.77 -18.78 24.42
CA VAL A 40 -8.21 -20.01 23.73
C VAL A 40 -9.74 -20.04 23.64
N LYS A 41 -10.45 -19.69 24.69
CA LYS A 41 -11.93 -19.57 24.65
C LYS A 41 -12.40 -18.51 23.66
N SER A 42 -11.65 -17.41 23.50
CA SER A 42 -11.96 -16.39 22.49
C SER A 42 -11.83 -16.97 21.07
N TYR A 43 -10.82 -17.80 20.81
CA TYR A 43 -10.70 -18.55 19.56
C TYR A 43 -11.80 -19.60 19.39
N GLU A 44 -12.07 -20.40 20.42
CA GLU A 44 -13.11 -21.44 20.38
C GLU A 44 -14.49 -20.88 20.10
N GLY A 45 -14.80 -19.70 20.65
CA GLY A 45 -16.04 -18.96 20.42
C GLY A 45 -16.16 -18.31 19.02
N LEU A 46 -15.12 -18.39 18.18
CA LEU A 46 -15.21 -17.91 16.81
C LEU A 46 -16.13 -18.81 15.97
N PRO A 47 -17.00 -18.22 15.13
CA PRO A 47 -17.70 -18.94 14.08
C PRO A 47 -16.74 -19.70 13.17
N TYR A 48 -17.15 -20.84 12.64
CA TYR A 48 -16.29 -21.72 11.83
C TYR A 48 -15.59 -20.98 10.66
N HIS A 49 -16.32 -20.11 9.96
CA HIS A 49 -15.77 -19.35 8.84
C HIS A 49 -14.68 -18.35 9.25
N LEU A 50 -14.70 -17.85 10.49
CA LEU A 50 -13.67 -16.96 11.02
C LEU A 50 -12.45 -17.72 11.54
N LYS A 51 -12.61 -18.96 12.01
CA LYS A 51 -11.51 -19.79 12.50
C LYS A 51 -10.45 -19.96 11.42
N SER A 52 -10.83 -20.39 10.20
CA SER A 52 -9.89 -20.55 9.10
C SER A 52 -9.20 -19.23 8.71
N CYS A 53 -9.95 -18.11 8.73
CA CYS A 53 -9.39 -16.77 8.46
C CYS A 53 -8.37 -16.36 9.51
N PHE A 54 -8.64 -16.63 10.78
CA PHE A 54 -7.75 -16.34 11.90
C PHE A 54 -6.49 -17.22 11.88
N LEU A 55 -6.65 -18.54 11.75
CA LEU A 55 -5.52 -19.48 11.68
C LEU A 55 -4.59 -19.19 10.50
N TYR A 56 -5.14 -18.74 9.36
CA TYR A 56 -4.35 -18.33 8.22
C TYR A 56 -3.38 -17.18 8.54
N MET A 57 -3.69 -16.35 9.52
CA MET A 57 -2.84 -15.23 9.89
C MET A 57 -1.55 -15.63 10.61
N SER A 58 -1.45 -16.86 11.11
CA SER A 58 -0.22 -17.42 11.72
C SER A 58 0.98 -17.45 10.79
N ILE A 59 0.78 -17.32 9.46
CA ILE A 59 1.86 -17.20 8.48
C ILE A 59 2.69 -15.93 8.62
N PHE A 60 2.14 -14.87 9.22
CA PHE A 60 2.82 -13.58 9.32
C PHE A 60 3.81 -13.53 10.49
N PRO A 61 4.93 -12.81 10.34
CA PRO A 61 5.87 -12.59 11.43
C PRO A 61 5.24 -11.85 12.62
N GLU A 62 5.96 -11.84 13.73
CA GLU A 62 5.63 -11.02 14.90
C GLU A 62 5.61 -9.54 14.54
N ASP A 63 4.77 -8.76 15.20
CA ASP A 63 4.57 -7.31 14.97
C ASP A 63 4.30 -6.87 13.53
N TYR A 64 3.99 -7.84 12.65
CA TYR A 64 3.76 -7.53 11.24
C TYR A 64 2.42 -6.82 11.02
N SER A 65 2.48 -5.62 10.44
CA SER A 65 1.28 -4.88 10.03
C SER A 65 0.72 -5.45 8.73
N ILE A 66 -0.39 -6.18 8.84
CA ILE A 66 -1.04 -6.87 7.72
C ILE A 66 -2.07 -5.94 7.08
N SER A 67 -1.89 -5.62 5.79
CA SER A 67 -2.87 -4.83 5.05
C SER A 67 -4.19 -5.60 4.90
N ARG A 68 -5.32 -4.96 5.26
CA ARG A 68 -6.69 -5.50 5.05
C ARG A 68 -6.89 -6.00 3.63
N ARG A 69 -6.49 -5.21 2.62
CA ARG A 69 -6.61 -5.60 1.21
C ARG A 69 -5.83 -6.87 0.89
N ARG A 70 -4.57 -6.97 1.35
CA ARG A 70 -3.72 -8.16 1.16
C ARG A 70 -4.41 -9.40 1.74
N LEU A 71 -4.90 -9.29 2.96
CA LEU A 71 -5.54 -10.39 3.67
C LEU A 71 -6.85 -10.83 3.01
N VAL A 72 -7.74 -9.89 2.73
CA VAL A 72 -9.03 -10.11 2.07
C VAL A 72 -8.86 -10.82 0.72
N GLN A 73 -7.94 -10.35 -0.12
CA GLN A 73 -7.69 -10.96 -1.43
C GLN A 73 -7.10 -12.37 -1.33
N ARG A 74 -6.26 -12.63 -0.34
CA ARG A 74 -5.72 -13.97 -0.07
C ARG A 74 -6.82 -14.91 0.42
N TRP A 75 -7.69 -14.49 1.33
CA TRP A 75 -8.85 -15.30 1.78
C TRP A 75 -9.80 -15.64 0.62
N ILE A 76 -10.03 -14.71 -0.30
CA ILE A 76 -10.81 -14.96 -1.53
C ILE A 76 -10.12 -16.01 -2.40
N ALA A 77 -8.81 -15.88 -2.63
CA ALA A 77 -8.04 -16.82 -3.43
C ALA A 77 -8.02 -18.24 -2.84
N GLU A 78 -7.93 -18.36 -1.51
CA GLU A 78 -8.02 -19.63 -0.79
C GLU A 78 -9.44 -20.23 -0.81
N GLY A 79 -10.46 -19.40 -0.96
CA GLY A 79 -11.88 -19.82 -0.93
C GLY A 79 -12.48 -19.81 0.46
N TYR A 80 -11.94 -18.99 1.40
CA TYR A 80 -12.51 -18.82 2.74
C TYR A 80 -13.78 -17.96 2.73
N SER A 81 -13.95 -17.11 1.72
CA SER A 81 -15.17 -16.34 1.49
C SER A 81 -15.92 -16.87 0.28
N SER A 82 -17.24 -16.91 0.38
CA SER A 82 -18.15 -17.26 -0.71
C SER A 82 -19.08 -16.09 -1.03
N GLU A 83 -19.62 -16.08 -2.24
CA GLU A 83 -20.73 -15.20 -2.57
C GLU A 83 -21.96 -15.59 -1.75
N VAL A 84 -22.54 -14.62 -1.06
CA VAL A 84 -23.80 -14.74 -0.35
C VAL A 84 -24.82 -13.88 -1.07
N ARG A 85 -26.09 -14.25 -1.05
CA ARG A 85 -27.14 -13.50 -1.76
C ARG A 85 -27.01 -12.00 -1.51
N GLY A 86 -26.78 -11.25 -2.59
CA GLY A 86 -26.66 -9.78 -2.57
C GLY A 86 -25.31 -9.21 -2.11
N LYS A 87 -24.29 -10.06 -1.81
CA LYS A 87 -22.94 -9.62 -1.40
C LYS A 87 -21.87 -10.35 -2.18
N SER A 88 -20.89 -9.59 -2.67
CA SER A 88 -19.71 -10.13 -3.33
C SER A 88 -18.79 -10.89 -2.35
N MET A 89 -17.89 -11.72 -2.88
CA MET A 89 -16.83 -12.37 -2.08
C MET A 89 -15.96 -11.34 -1.35
N GLU A 90 -15.68 -10.19 -1.97
CA GLU A 90 -14.90 -9.12 -1.35
C GLU A 90 -15.63 -8.50 -0.16
N GLU A 91 -16.92 -8.16 -0.30
CA GLU A 91 -17.72 -7.62 0.80
C GLU A 91 -17.87 -8.62 1.96
N THR A 92 -17.97 -9.90 1.64
CA THR A 92 -18.03 -10.98 2.65
C THR A 92 -16.71 -11.08 3.40
N ALA A 93 -15.58 -11.11 2.69
CA ALA A 93 -14.25 -11.18 3.30
C ALA A 93 -13.91 -9.90 4.09
N ASP A 94 -14.30 -8.72 3.57
CA ASP A 94 -14.17 -7.44 4.27
C ASP A 94 -14.96 -7.46 5.61
N ARG A 95 -16.15 -8.07 5.63
CA ARG A 95 -16.94 -8.25 6.86
C ARG A 95 -16.24 -9.18 7.84
N TYR A 96 -15.64 -10.27 7.37
CA TYR A 96 -14.88 -11.18 8.24
C TYR A 96 -13.70 -10.47 8.92
N PHE A 97 -13.01 -9.60 8.16
CA PHE A 97 -11.94 -8.78 8.71
C PHE A 97 -12.45 -7.87 9.84
N MET A 98 -13.55 -7.15 9.60
CA MET A 98 -14.13 -6.27 10.61
C MET A 98 -14.65 -7.05 11.82
N GLU A 99 -15.27 -8.21 11.62
CA GLU A 99 -15.76 -9.03 12.71
C GLU A 99 -14.64 -9.57 13.61
N LEU A 100 -13.47 -9.91 13.05
CA LEU A 100 -12.28 -10.27 13.85
C LEU A 100 -11.76 -9.08 14.67
N ILE A 101 -11.81 -7.86 14.13
CA ILE A 101 -11.48 -6.62 14.86
C ILE A 101 -12.49 -6.40 16.00
N ASP A 102 -13.79 -6.45 15.69
CA ASP A 102 -14.86 -6.17 16.66
C ASP A 102 -14.85 -7.18 17.83
N ARG A 103 -14.41 -8.41 17.57
CA ARG A 103 -14.19 -9.44 18.60
C ARG A 103 -12.84 -9.30 19.33
N SER A 104 -12.04 -8.29 18.99
CA SER A 104 -10.71 -8.06 19.56
C SER A 104 -9.73 -9.24 19.41
N VAL A 105 -9.96 -10.12 18.42
CA VAL A 105 -9.09 -11.25 18.09
C VAL A 105 -7.87 -10.79 17.32
N ILE A 106 -8.03 -9.72 16.52
CA ILE A 106 -6.96 -8.99 15.85
C ILE A 106 -7.03 -7.52 16.21
N LEU A 107 -5.88 -6.86 16.28
CA LEU A 107 -5.77 -5.46 16.68
C LEU A 107 -5.72 -4.56 15.44
N PRO A 108 -6.48 -3.46 15.42
CA PRO A 108 -6.38 -2.50 14.35
C PRO A 108 -5.05 -1.73 14.44
N VAL A 109 -4.30 -1.69 13.34
CA VAL A 109 -3.18 -0.75 13.20
C VAL A 109 -3.74 0.54 12.64
N ARG A 110 -3.77 1.57 13.47
CA ARG A 110 -4.26 2.89 13.08
C ARG A 110 -3.17 3.59 12.27
N LYS A 111 -3.52 3.99 11.06
CA LYS A 111 -2.77 5.01 10.32
C LYS A 111 -3.34 6.36 10.70
N HIS A 112 -2.48 7.38 10.73
CA HIS A 112 -2.93 8.73 11.06
C HIS A 112 -4.05 9.19 10.13
N VAL A 113 -3.96 8.91 8.83
CA VAL A 113 -5.03 9.23 7.88
C VAL A 113 -5.84 7.98 7.55
N PRO A 114 -7.09 7.90 7.99
CA PRO A 114 -7.95 6.75 7.70
C PRO A 114 -8.27 6.63 6.21
N SER A 115 -8.58 5.43 5.78
CA SER A 115 -9.15 5.19 4.45
C SER A 115 -10.66 5.38 4.45
N LEU A 116 -11.26 5.38 3.24
CA LEU A 116 -12.73 5.39 3.09
C LEU A 116 -13.42 4.18 3.75
N LYS A 117 -12.69 3.08 3.92
CA LYS A 117 -13.19 1.85 4.54
C LYS A 117 -12.87 1.76 6.06
N GLY A 118 -12.30 2.81 6.66
CA GLY A 118 -11.90 2.86 8.07
C GLY A 118 -10.57 2.14 8.29
N ILE A 119 -10.57 0.99 8.98
CA ILE A 119 -9.36 0.24 9.35
C ILE A 119 -8.73 -0.43 8.13
N ASP A 120 -7.50 -0.03 7.78
CA ASP A 120 -6.77 -0.52 6.60
C ASP A 120 -5.78 -1.65 6.88
N SER A 121 -5.39 -1.82 8.12
CA SER A 121 -4.41 -2.82 8.53
C SER A 121 -4.68 -3.31 9.95
N CYS A 122 -4.21 -4.50 10.23
CA CYS A 122 -4.28 -5.14 11.53
C CYS A 122 -2.95 -5.81 11.87
N GLN A 123 -2.80 -6.17 13.13
CA GLN A 123 -1.74 -7.05 13.63
C GLN A 123 -2.34 -8.06 14.61
N LEU A 124 -1.64 -9.17 14.81
CA LEU A 124 -1.95 -10.11 15.88
C LEU A 124 -1.22 -9.65 17.15
N HIS A 125 -1.91 -9.70 18.28
CA HIS A 125 -1.24 -9.64 19.58
C HIS A 125 -0.44 -10.92 19.80
N ASP A 126 0.77 -10.83 20.39
CA ASP A 126 1.69 -11.96 20.53
C ASP A 126 1.04 -13.23 21.06
N LEU A 127 0.28 -13.12 22.13
CA LEU A 127 -0.44 -14.28 22.70
C LEU A 127 -1.49 -14.86 21.76
N MET A 128 -2.20 -14.03 20.99
CA MET A 128 -3.16 -14.51 20.00
C MET A 128 -2.44 -15.13 18.80
N ARG A 129 -1.26 -14.63 18.46
CA ARG A 129 -0.39 -15.19 17.44
C ARG A 129 0.09 -16.59 17.84
N GLU A 130 0.59 -16.78 19.07
CA GLU A 130 1.01 -18.07 19.60
C GLU A 130 -0.12 -19.11 19.57
N ILE A 131 -1.33 -18.72 19.99
CA ILE A 131 -2.52 -19.57 19.88
C ILE A 131 -2.83 -19.90 18.42
N SER A 132 -2.75 -18.92 17.54
CA SER A 132 -2.97 -19.10 16.10
C SER A 132 -1.95 -20.09 15.50
N ILE A 133 -0.68 -20.00 15.88
CA ILE A 133 0.40 -20.91 15.42
C ILE A 133 0.13 -22.32 15.95
N SER A 134 -0.04 -22.48 17.27
CA SER A 134 -0.29 -23.78 17.89
C SER A 134 -1.49 -24.48 17.25
N ARG A 135 -2.63 -23.80 17.16
CA ARG A 135 -3.84 -24.38 16.56
C ARG A 135 -3.73 -24.65 15.07
N ALA A 136 -3.02 -23.79 14.32
CA ALA A 136 -2.77 -24.01 12.90
C ALA A 136 -1.86 -25.22 12.65
N MET A 137 -0.92 -25.50 13.55
CA MET A 137 -0.07 -26.70 13.53
C MET A 137 -0.86 -27.95 13.90
N ASP A 138 -1.68 -27.92 14.97
CA ASP A 138 -2.56 -29.02 15.38
C ASP A 138 -3.50 -29.45 14.24
N GLU A 139 -4.02 -28.48 13.47
CA GLU A 139 -4.91 -28.72 12.33
C GLU A 139 -4.15 -29.04 11.03
N ASN A 140 -2.81 -29.13 11.04
CA ASN A 140 -1.95 -29.28 9.86
C ASN A 140 -2.27 -28.25 8.75
N LEU A 141 -2.61 -27.04 9.14
CA LEU A 141 -3.03 -26.01 8.22
C LEU A 141 -1.85 -25.18 7.72
N VAL A 142 -0.98 -24.74 8.64
CA VAL A 142 0.16 -23.85 8.38
C VAL A 142 1.45 -24.51 8.86
N PHE A 143 2.49 -24.39 8.06
CA PHE A 143 3.86 -24.73 8.40
C PHE A 143 4.78 -23.52 8.19
N ARG A 144 5.63 -23.27 9.17
CA ARG A 144 6.58 -22.15 9.14
C ARG A 144 8.00 -22.70 9.11
N LEU A 145 8.79 -22.23 8.14
CA LEU A 145 10.21 -22.48 8.06
C LEU A 145 10.94 -21.29 8.69
N GLU A 146 11.54 -21.52 9.84
CA GLU A 146 12.29 -20.54 10.64
C GLU A 146 13.65 -21.13 11.04
N GLU A 147 14.58 -20.29 11.49
CA GLU A 147 15.86 -20.74 12.03
C GLU A 147 15.61 -21.73 13.19
N GLY A 148 16.34 -22.84 13.19
CA GLY A 148 16.20 -23.86 14.22
C GLY A 148 14.95 -24.74 14.08
N SER A 149 14.14 -24.58 13.04
CA SER A 149 13.06 -25.51 12.72
C SER A 149 13.67 -26.88 12.47
N SER A 150 13.60 -27.77 13.47
CA SER A 150 14.08 -29.13 13.29
C SER A 150 13.26 -29.83 12.20
N SER A 151 13.95 -30.45 11.26
CA SER A 151 13.37 -31.20 10.15
C SER A 151 12.72 -32.52 10.60
N SER A 152 11.82 -32.44 11.56
CA SER A 152 10.92 -33.56 11.83
C SER A 152 10.01 -33.67 10.61
N LYS A 153 10.21 -34.69 9.79
CA LYS A 153 9.41 -34.97 8.59
C LYS A 153 7.93 -34.92 8.94
N THR A 154 7.30 -33.81 8.66
CA THR A 154 5.86 -33.68 8.85
C THR A 154 5.19 -34.37 7.66
N GLN A 155 4.80 -35.62 7.81
CA GLN A 155 3.99 -36.35 6.79
C GLN A 155 2.58 -35.76 6.64
N ALA A 156 2.30 -34.67 7.33
CA ALA A 156 1.01 -34.00 7.33
C ALA A 156 0.74 -33.26 6.02
N LYS A 157 -0.53 -33.27 5.58
CA LYS A 157 -1.01 -32.57 4.38
C LYS A 157 -1.16 -31.08 4.64
N ILE A 158 -0.05 -30.37 4.75
CA ILE A 158 -0.01 -28.93 4.99
C ILE A 158 -0.55 -28.15 3.80
N ARG A 159 -1.30 -27.09 4.08
CA ARG A 159 -1.90 -26.23 3.03
C ARG A 159 -1.16 -24.93 2.80
N HIS A 160 -0.61 -24.35 3.84
CA HIS A 160 0.03 -23.04 3.78
C HIS A 160 1.44 -23.12 4.32
N VAL A 161 2.40 -22.63 3.53
CA VAL A 161 3.80 -22.56 3.92
C VAL A 161 4.22 -21.11 4.00
N ALA A 162 4.86 -20.74 5.09
CA ALA A 162 5.53 -19.46 5.27
C ALA A 162 7.01 -19.69 5.49
N ILE A 163 7.85 -18.97 4.73
CA ILE A 163 9.30 -19.00 4.85
C ILE A 163 9.72 -17.69 5.51
N SER A 164 10.32 -17.79 6.68
CA SER A 164 10.78 -16.64 7.45
C SER A 164 12.06 -16.05 6.86
N SER A 165 12.31 -14.76 7.13
CA SER A 165 13.52 -14.06 6.66
C SER A 165 14.82 -14.60 7.25
N ASN A 166 14.75 -15.28 8.40
CA ASN A 166 15.89 -15.89 9.08
C ASN A 166 16.12 -17.37 8.69
N TRP A 167 15.31 -17.94 7.78
CA TRP A 167 15.53 -19.31 7.33
C TRP A 167 16.60 -19.38 6.24
N GLU A 168 17.68 -20.10 6.50
CA GLU A 168 18.82 -20.25 5.60
C GLU A 168 19.03 -21.69 5.08
N GLY A 169 18.05 -22.57 5.29
CA GLY A 169 18.11 -23.97 4.87
C GLY A 169 18.29 -24.17 3.37
N ASP A 170 18.76 -25.33 2.99
CA ASP A 170 19.01 -25.72 1.62
C ASP A 170 17.77 -26.33 0.92
N LYS A 171 17.96 -26.77 -0.34
CA LYS A 171 16.89 -27.42 -1.12
C LYS A 171 16.42 -28.73 -0.50
N CYS A 172 17.36 -29.53 0.04
CA CYS A 172 17.06 -30.84 0.63
C CYS A 172 16.23 -30.67 1.89
N GLU A 173 16.59 -29.71 2.72
CA GLU A 173 15.80 -29.36 3.93
C GLU A 173 14.41 -28.89 3.56
N PHE A 174 14.28 -28.00 2.58
CA PHE A 174 12.98 -27.50 2.10
C PHE A 174 12.08 -28.64 1.60
N GLU A 175 12.60 -29.51 0.72
CA GLU A 175 11.82 -30.62 0.14
C GLU A 175 11.54 -31.73 1.15
N SER A 176 12.35 -31.88 2.21
CA SER A 176 12.14 -32.85 3.27
C SER A 176 11.17 -32.39 4.34
N ALA A 177 11.08 -31.08 4.59
CA ALA A 177 10.27 -30.50 5.64
C ALA A 177 8.75 -30.60 5.36
N VAL A 178 8.34 -30.49 4.08
CA VAL A 178 6.92 -30.38 3.71
C VAL A 178 6.61 -31.15 2.43
N ASP A 179 5.47 -31.85 2.41
CA ASP A 179 4.91 -32.40 1.16
C ASP A 179 4.35 -31.27 0.27
N LEU A 180 5.13 -30.90 -0.75
CA LEU A 180 4.83 -29.81 -1.66
C LEU A 180 3.59 -30.07 -2.54
N SER A 181 3.10 -31.32 -2.63
CA SER A 181 1.98 -31.67 -3.50
C SER A 181 0.60 -31.15 -3.01
N HIS A 182 0.48 -30.84 -1.72
CA HIS A 182 -0.77 -30.39 -1.11
C HIS A 182 -0.84 -28.88 -0.82
N ILE A 183 0.27 -28.17 -1.04
CA ILE A 183 0.38 -26.74 -0.73
C ILE A 183 -0.56 -25.92 -1.61
N ARG A 184 -1.30 -25.01 -0.97
CA ARG A 184 -2.19 -24.04 -1.62
C ARG A 184 -1.66 -22.62 -1.55
N SER A 185 -0.88 -22.28 -0.52
CA SER A 185 -0.32 -20.96 -0.31
C SER A 185 1.16 -21.06 0.04
N LEU A 186 1.98 -20.26 -0.63
CA LEU A 186 3.38 -20.02 -0.30
C LEU A 186 3.59 -18.53 -0.05
N THR A 187 4.19 -18.20 1.08
CA THR A 187 4.58 -16.83 1.44
C THR A 187 6.06 -16.82 1.77
N VAL A 188 6.81 -15.94 1.14
CA VAL A 188 8.25 -15.80 1.39
C VAL A 188 8.51 -14.43 2.01
N PHE A 189 9.17 -14.42 3.16
CA PHE A 189 9.73 -13.24 3.80
C PHE A 189 11.26 -13.31 3.69
N GLY A 190 11.88 -12.24 3.20
CA GLY A 190 13.35 -12.19 3.07
C GLY A 190 13.88 -12.54 1.68
N ARG A 191 14.93 -13.34 1.61
CA ARG A 191 15.65 -13.61 0.35
C ARG A 191 14.98 -14.73 -0.47
N TRP A 192 14.85 -14.52 -1.79
CA TRP A 192 14.37 -15.53 -2.73
C TRP A 192 15.43 -16.62 -2.97
N ARG A 193 14.94 -17.85 -3.15
CA ARG A 193 15.76 -18.98 -3.62
C ARG A 193 14.97 -19.74 -4.70
N SER A 194 15.64 -20.09 -5.79
CA SER A 194 14.99 -20.69 -6.97
C SER A 194 14.24 -21.99 -6.68
N PHE A 195 14.67 -22.76 -5.70
CA PHE A 195 14.05 -24.03 -5.30
C PHE A 195 12.76 -23.87 -4.48
N PHE A 196 12.37 -22.65 -4.09
CA PHE A 196 11.07 -22.43 -3.43
C PHE A 196 9.88 -22.73 -4.34
N ILE A 197 10.06 -22.74 -5.66
CA ILE A 197 9.06 -23.18 -6.60
C ILE A 197 9.40 -24.57 -7.12
N SER A 198 8.45 -25.49 -6.99
CA SER A 198 8.58 -26.87 -7.47
C SER A 198 7.37 -27.23 -8.35
N GLU A 199 7.59 -28.05 -9.36
CA GLU A 199 6.53 -28.61 -10.22
C GLU A 199 5.52 -29.49 -9.44
N LYS A 200 5.91 -29.94 -8.24
CA LYS A 200 5.02 -30.66 -7.31
C LYS A 200 3.88 -29.79 -6.79
N MET A 201 4.02 -28.45 -6.77
CA MET A 201 3.04 -27.49 -6.21
C MET A 201 1.84 -27.25 -7.13
N LYS A 202 1.24 -28.31 -7.64
CA LYS A 202 0.16 -28.22 -8.63
C LYS A 202 -1.10 -27.49 -8.14
N PHE A 203 -1.36 -27.46 -6.84
CA PHE A 203 -2.55 -26.85 -6.23
C PHE A 203 -2.33 -25.45 -5.70
N LEU A 204 -1.18 -24.82 -5.96
CA LEU A 204 -0.85 -23.51 -5.43
C LEU A 204 -1.83 -22.45 -5.98
N ARG A 205 -2.48 -21.73 -5.04
CA ARG A 205 -3.48 -20.67 -5.32
C ARG A 205 -2.96 -19.29 -4.97
N VAL A 206 -2.15 -19.20 -3.94
CA VAL A 206 -1.59 -17.95 -3.41
C VAL A 206 -0.09 -18.03 -3.41
N LEU A 207 0.55 -17.11 -4.11
CA LEU A 207 1.99 -16.87 -4.07
C LEU A 207 2.24 -15.44 -3.66
N ASP A 208 2.77 -15.24 -2.46
CA ASP A 208 3.03 -13.92 -1.91
C ASP A 208 4.53 -13.74 -1.67
N LEU A 209 5.14 -12.92 -2.51
CA LEU A 209 6.56 -12.59 -2.52
C LEU A 209 6.80 -11.12 -2.18
N GLU A 210 5.87 -10.50 -1.42
CA GLU A 210 5.97 -9.08 -1.08
C GLU A 210 7.24 -8.77 -0.28
N GLY A 211 8.10 -7.90 -0.85
CA GLY A 211 9.35 -7.47 -0.22
C GLY A 211 10.47 -8.52 -0.27
N THR A 212 10.33 -9.54 -1.10
CA THR A 212 11.36 -10.57 -1.28
C THR A 212 12.51 -10.00 -2.10
N SER A 213 13.74 -10.08 -1.57
CA SER A 213 14.97 -9.68 -2.24
C SER A 213 15.55 -10.81 -3.11
N GLY A 214 16.33 -10.45 -4.15
CA GLY A 214 16.97 -11.42 -5.03
C GLY A 214 16.02 -12.16 -5.98
N LEU A 215 14.78 -11.75 -6.08
CA LEU A 215 13.85 -12.25 -7.09
C LEU A 215 14.01 -11.42 -8.37
N VAL A 216 14.39 -12.09 -9.47
CA VAL A 216 14.65 -11.47 -10.78
C VAL A 216 13.80 -12.10 -11.87
N ASP A 217 13.78 -11.47 -13.05
CA ASP A 217 12.86 -11.80 -14.15
C ASP A 217 12.86 -13.28 -14.56
N HIS A 218 14.03 -13.95 -14.65
CA HIS A 218 14.09 -15.35 -15.09
C HIS A 218 13.41 -16.32 -14.10
N HIS A 219 13.34 -15.97 -12.82
CA HIS A 219 12.61 -16.80 -11.84
C HIS A 219 11.10 -16.83 -12.11
N LEU A 220 10.56 -15.80 -12.78
CA LEU A 220 9.13 -15.68 -13.07
C LEU A 220 8.63 -16.70 -14.08
N GLU A 221 9.52 -17.25 -14.93
CA GLU A 221 9.18 -18.32 -15.88
C GLU A 221 8.69 -19.59 -15.18
N HIS A 222 9.31 -19.94 -14.04
CA HIS A 222 8.89 -21.10 -13.25
C HIS A 222 7.51 -20.90 -12.62
N ILE A 223 7.19 -19.67 -12.21
CA ILE A 223 5.88 -19.33 -11.64
C ILE A 223 4.75 -19.52 -12.67
N ALA A 224 5.02 -19.27 -13.94
CA ALA A 224 4.04 -19.42 -15.02
C ALA A 224 3.49 -20.85 -15.19
N ARG A 225 4.17 -21.86 -14.65
CA ARG A 225 3.74 -23.27 -14.67
C ARG A 225 2.65 -23.58 -13.63
N LEU A 226 2.45 -22.71 -12.65
CA LEU A 226 1.50 -22.90 -11.55
C LEU A 226 0.11 -22.39 -11.95
N ILE A 227 -0.56 -23.10 -12.87
CA ILE A 227 -1.79 -22.67 -13.56
C ILE A 227 -3.01 -22.44 -12.68
N HIS A 228 -3.00 -22.92 -11.43
CA HIS A 228 -4.07 -22.74 -10.46
C HIS A 228 -3.93 -21.48 -9.60
N LEU A 229 -2.87 -20.67 -9.82
CA LEU A 229 -2.66 -19.42 -9.09
C LEU A 229 -3.84 -18.47 -9.31
N LYS A 230 -4.32 -17.92 -8.19
CA LYS A 230 -5.37 -16.90 -8.13
C LYS A 230 -4.86 -15.57 -7.60
N TYR A 231 -3.84 -15.60 -6.77
CA TYR A 231 -3.22 -14.42 -6.17
C TYR A 231 -1.70 -14.48 -6.33
N ILE A 232 -1.12 -13.41 -6.87
CA ILE A 232 0.33 -13.19 -6.94
C ILE A 232 0.64 -11.79 -6.44
N SER A 233 1.57 -11.67 -5.49
CA SER A 233 2.14 -10.39 -5.08
C SER A 233 3.64 -10.38 -5.30
N LEU A 234 4.10 -9.44 -6.11
CA LEU A 234 5.51 -9.06 -6.34
C LEU A 234 5.77 -7.67 -5.76
N ARG A 235 4.93 -7.22 -4.82
CA ARG A 235 5.03 -5.87 -4.27
C ARG A 235 6.39 -5.66 -3.60
N ARG A 236 7.08 -4.53 -3.94
CA ARG A 236 8.42 -4.20 -3.42
C ARG A 236 9.50 -5.24 -3.79
N CYS A 237 9.34 -5.95 -4.90
CA CYS A 237 10.42 -6.72 -5.50
C CYS A 237 11.10 -5.82 -6.53
N ASP A 238 12.13 -5.09 -6.11
CA ASP A 238 12.70 -3.99 -6.89
C ASP A 238 13.54 -4.45 -8.09
N ASP A 239 13.93 -5.73 -8.14
CA ASP A 239 14.77 -6.30 -9.19
C ASP A 239 13.96 -6.96 -10.33
N ILE A 240 12.64 -6.69 -10.41
CA ILE A 240 11.77 -7.20 -11.48
C ILE A 240 11.46 -6.08 -12.46
N TYR A 241 11.82 -6.30 -13.72
CA TYR A 241 11.68 -5.36 -14.84
C TYR A 241 10.65 -5.82 -15.88
N HIS A 242 10.48 -7.15 -16.06
CA HIS A 242 9.60 -7.70 -17.09
C HIS A 242 8.76 -8.86 -16.55
N LEU A 243 7.55 -9.00 -17.10
CA LEU A 243 6.75 -10.20 -16.94
C LEU A 243 6.91 -11.08 -18.18
N PRO A 244 7.13 -12.39 -18.03
CA PRO A 244 7.24 -13.29 -19.18
C PRO A 244 5.88 -13.49 -19.88
N ASP A 245 5.92 -13.70 -21.19
CA ASP A 245 4.71 -13.98 -21.98
C ASP A 245 3.96 -15.26 -21.53
N SER A 246 4.68 -16.20 -20.93
CA SER A 246 4.13 -17.44 -20.36
C SER A 246 3.09 -17.19 -19.24
N TRP A 247 3.11 -16.00 -18.60
CA TRP A 247 2.09 -15.64 -17.59
C TRP A 247 0.66 -15.59 -18.13
N GLY A 248 0.48 -15.46 -19.45
CA GLY A 248 -0.83 -15.62 -20.10
C GLY A 248 -1.50 -16.98 -19.86
N ASN A 249 -0.76 -17.99 -19.38
CA ASN A 249 -1.28 -19.30 -19.01
C ASN A 249 -1.96 -19.32 -17.62
N LEU A 250 -1.73 -18.32 -16.77
CA LEU A 250 -2.31 -18.23 -15.42
C LEU A 250 -3.78 -17.80 -15.46
N ARG A 251 -4.62 -18.49 -16.23
CA ARG A 251 -6.02 -18.12 -16.52
C ARG A 251 -6.93 -18.04 -15.31
N GLN A 252 -6.51 -18.57 -14.15
CA GLN A 252 -7.27 -18.50 -12.89
C GLN A 252 -6.91 -17.26 -12.06
N LEU A 253 -5.91 -16.48 -12.49
CA LEU A 253 -5.40 -15.34 -11.73
C LEU A 253 -6.47 -14.26 -11.57
N GLN A 254 -6.73 -13.87 -10.32
CA GLN A 254 -7.70 -12.85 -9.92
C GLN A 254 -7.00 -11.58 -9.43
N THR A 255 -5.85 -11.72 -8.79
CA THR A 255 -5.07 -10.61 -8.25
C THR A 255 -3.62 -10.69 -8.69
N LEU A 256 -3.13 -9.61 -9.28
CA LEU A 256 -1.72 -9.38 -9.59
C LEU A 256 -1.27 -8.06 -8.98
N ASN A 257 -0.37 -8.12 -8.00
CA ASN A 257 0.18 -6.94 -7.34
C ASN A 257 1.66 -6.76 -7.68
N MET A 258 1.95 -5.72 -8.44
CA MET A 258 3.30 -5.36 -8.91
C MET A 258 3.73 -3.97 -8.41
N LYS A 259 3.12 -3.48 -7.31
CA LYS A 259 3.49 -2.16 -6.78
C LYS A 259 4.90 -2.16 -6.23
N GLY A 260 5.70 -1.19 -6.67
CA GLY A 260 7.09 -1.10 -6.24
C GLY A 260 8.02 -2.07 -6.98
N THR A 261 7.61 -2.64 -8.10
CA THR A 261 8.51 -3.26 -9.08
C THR A 261 8.96 -2.24 -10.11
N ARG A 262 9.91 -2.61 -10.94
CA ARG A 262 10.39 -1.79 -12.07
C ARG A 262 9.76 -2.17 -13.42
N ILE A 263 8.61 -2.84 -13.38
CA ILE A 263 7.87 -3.22 -14.59
C ILE A 263 7.22 -1.99 -15.20
N CYS A 264 7.64 -1.64 -16.43
CA CYS A 264 7.07 -0.54 -17.22
C CYS A 264 6.08 -1.02 -18.27
N ASN A 265 6.24 -2.25 -18.79
CA ASN A 265 5.44 -2.78 -19.89
C ASN A 265 4.76 -4.08 -19.51
N LEU A 266 3.48 -4.21 -19.82
CA LEU A 266 2.78 -5.48 -19.70
C LEU A 266 2.88 -6.27 -21.00
N PRO A 267 3.15 -7.59 -20.93
CA PRO A 267 3.16 -8.45 -22.10
C PRO A 267 1.75 -8.57 -22.72
N LYS A 268 1.67 -8.81 -24.02
CA LYS A 268 0.37 -8.98 -24.70
C LYS A 268 -0.45 -10.14 -24.14
N SER A 269 0.20 -11.18 -23.69
CA SER A 269 -0.38 -12.37 -23.08
C SER A 269 -1.19 -12.09 -21.80
N ILE A 270 -0.94 -10.97 -21.08
CA ILE A 270 -1.72 -10.57 -19.91
C ILE A 270 -3.22 -10.49 -20.24
N THR A 271 -3.59 -10.18 -21.48
CA THR A 271 -4.98 -10.09 -21.93
C THR A 271 -5.73 -11.43 -21.93
N HIS A 272 -5.02 -12.55 -21.73
CA HIS A 272 -5.61 -13.88 -21.57
C HIS A 272 -6.14 -14.13 -20.15
N LEU A 273 -5.76 -13.30 -19.17
CA LEU A 273 -6.17 -13.43 -17.78
C LEU A 273 -7.59 -12.90 -17.57
N THR A 274 -8.58 -13.53 -18.19
CA THR A 274 -9.97 -13.02 -18.20
C THR A 274 -10.65 -12.98 -16.84
N LYS A 275 -10.10 -13.69 -15.83
CA LYS A 275 -10.58 -13.67 -14.43
C LYS A 275 -9.90 -12.61 -13.57
N LEU A 276 -8.96 -11.84 -14.14
CA LEU A 276 -8.20 -10.83 -13.39
C LEU A 276 -9.14 -9.68 -12.95
N GLN A 277 -9.25 -9.50 -11.64
CA GLN A 277 -10.08 -8.47 -11.01
C GLN A 277 -9.24 -7.30 -10.48
N TYR A 278 -8.03 -7.58 -10.03
CA TYR A 278 -7.16 -6.58 -9.41
C TYR A 278 -5.79 -6.62 -10.06
N LEU A 279 -5.46 -5.54 -10.73
CA LEU A 279 -4.12 -5.28 -11.28
C LEU A 279 -3.56 -4.04 -10.59
N PHE A 280 -2.66 -4.23 -9.64
CA PHE A 280 -1.98 -3.15 -8.95
C PHE A 280 -0.59 -2.96 -9.55
N ALA A 281 -0.38 -1.80 -10.12
CA ALA A 281 0.92 -1.38 -10.64
C ALA A 281 1.20 0.05 -10.19
N ARG A 282 2.42 0.31 -9.83
CA ARG A 282 3.02 1.61 -9.62
C ARG A 282 4.52 1.34 -9.49
N GLY A 283 5.33 1.90 -10.37
CA GLY A 283 6.78 1.78 -10.29
C GLY A 283 7.32 2.26 -8.94
N SER A 284 8.44 1.72 -8.52
CA SER A 284 9.26 2.33 -7.48
C SER A 284 9.93 3.55 -8.08
N THR A 285 9.94 4.67 -7.38
CA THR A 285 10.86 5.76 -7.71
C THR A 285 12.28 5.22 -7.53
N PRO A 286 13.16 5.31 -8.54
CA PRO A 286 14.55 4.97 -8.32
C PRO A 286 15.09 5.82 -7.16
N ALA A 287 15.71 5.19 -6.19
CA ALA A 287 16.35 5.88 -5.06
C ALA A 287 17.44 6.88 -5.51
N CYS A 288 17.85 6.85 -6.78
CA CYS A 288 18.89 7.68 -7.38
C CYS A 288 18.39 9.04 -7.93
N PHE A 289 17.10 9.30 -7.94
CA PHE A 289 16.60 10.64 -8.25
C PHE A 289 16.48 11.48 -6.97
N SER A 290 17.58 11.59 -6.24
CA SER A 290 17.83 12.77 -5.45
C SER A 290 18.07 13.93 -6.43
N LEU A 291 17.44 15.00 -6.16
CA LEU A 291 17.11 16.20 -6.92
C LEU A 291 18.28 16.99 -7.55
N ASP A 292 19.48 16.46 -7.62
CA ASP A 292 20.66 17.22 -8.09
C ASP A 292 20.97 17.10 -9.58
N GLY A 293 20.14 16.39 -10.36
CA GLY A 293 20.31 16.35 -11.83
C GLY A 293 21.66 15.79 -12.30
N ARG A 294 22.50 15.29 -11.41
CA ARG A 294 23.78 14.69 -11.75
C ARG A 294 23.59 13.19 -11.95
N LEU A 295 23.88 12.72 -13.15
CA LEU A 295 24.08 11.29 -13.41
C LEU A 295 24.97 10.72 -12.31
N PRO A 296 24.58 9.60 -11.66
CA PRO A 296 25.47 8.92 -10.74
C PRO A 296 26.79 8.64 -11.46
N ASN A 297 27.92 9.01 -10.88
CA ASN A 297 29.26 8.73 -11.43
C ASN A 297 29.48 7.25 -11.77
N ASP A 298 28.67 6.37 -11.19
CA ASP A 298 28.67 4.94 -11.43
C ASP A 298 28.08 4.54 -12.80
N LEU A 299 27.15 5.33 -13.37
CA LEU A 299 26.65 5.11 -14.74
C LEU A 299 27.70 5.44 -15.81
N ALA A 300 28.56 6.43 -15.55
CA ALA A 300 29.69 6.72 -16.41
C ALA A 300 30.75 5.60 -16.38
N LYS A 301 30.87 4.88 -15.27
CA LYS A 301 31.72 3.69 -15.13
C LYS A 301 31.11 2.44 -15.79
N LEU A 302 29.79 2.36 -15.91
CA LEU A 302 29.05 1.27 -16.58
C LEU A 302 29.17 1.32 -18.11
N CYS A 303 29.50 2.48 -18.71
CA CYS A 303 29.71 2.61 -20.15
C CYS A 303 31.02 1.99 -20.69
N GLY A 304 31.92 1.55 -19.81
CA GLY A 304 33.13 0.84 -20.22
C GLY A 304 32.86 -0.66 -20.37
N ALA A 305 32.72 -1.14 -21.60
CA ALA A 305 32.49 -2.54 -21.93
C ALA A 305 33.44 -3.56 -21.26
N CYS A 306 34.56 -3.11 -20.68
CA CYS A 306 35.57 -3.90 -19.99
C CYS A 306 35.27 -4.21 -18.52
N CYS A 307 34.27 -3.56 -17.90
CA CYS A 307 34.01 -3.66 -16.47
C CYS A 307 32.85 -4.59 -16.08
N VAL A 308 32.03 -5.00 -17.05
CA VAL A 308 30.84 -5.83 -16.81
C VAL A 308 31.14 -7.16 -16.12
N PRO A 309 32.15 -7.94 -16.54
CA PRO A 309 32.47 -9.20 -15.86
C PRO A 309 32.95 -9.02 -14.41
N LYS A 310 33.54 -7.85 -14.10
CA LYS A 310 34.04 -7.54 -12.75
C LYS A 310 32.92 -7.11 -11.83
N LEU A 311 31.97 -6.33 -12.35
CA LEU A 311 30.74 -5.93 -11.63
C LEU A 311 29.82 -7.13 -11.36
N LEU A 312 29.78 -8.11 -12.27
CA LEU A 312 29.01 -9.34 -12.10
C LEU A 312 29.66 -10.28 -11.05
N LYS A 313 30.99 -10.30 -10.95
CA LYS A 313 31.70 -11.08 -9.90
C LYS A 313 31.53 -10.51 -8.50
N ASP A 314 31.39 -9.19 -8.40
CA ASP A 314 31.17 -8.50 -7.13
C ASP A 314 29.68 -8.49 -6.72
N ALA A 315 28.78 -8.98 -7.56
CA ALA A 315 27.36 -9.08 -7.28
C ALA A 315 27.06 -10.37 -6.49
N GLU A 316 26.77 -10.23 -5.20
CA GLU A 316 26.48 -11.34 -4.26
C GLU A 316 25.32 -12.28 -4.68
N TRP A 317 24.65 -12.00 -5.79
CA TRP A 317 23.51 -12.79 -6.28
C TRP A 317 23.86 -13.82 -7.36
N MET A 318 25.13 -13.93 -7.75
CA MET A 318 25.61 -14.95 -8.69
C MET A 318 26.45 -16.02 -7.98
N ASP A 319 25.90 -17.21 -7.90
CA ASP A 319 26.64 -18.39 -7.47
C ASP A 319 27.47 -18.94 -8.68
N GLY A 320 28.72 -18.57 -8.77
CA GLY A 320 29.65 -19.08 -9.77
C GLY A 320 30.21 -18.05 -10.76
N ASP A 321 31.06 -18.48 -11.67
CA ASP A 321 31.61 -17.63 -12.75
C ASP A 321 30.49 -17.26 -13.76
N PRO A 322 30.27 -15.95 -14.03
CA PRO A 322 29.21 -15.52 -14.93
C PRO A 322 29.47 -16.01 -16.36
N ASN A 323 28.51 -16.74 -16.91
CA ASN A 323 28.57 -17.17 -18.29
C ASN A 323 28.08 -16.06 -19.22
N TRP A 324 28.23 -16.23 -20.55
CA TRP A 324 27.80 -15.22 -21.52
C TRP A 324 26.29 -14.96 -21.50
N HIS A 325 25.51 -15.94 -21.11
CA HIS A 325 24.05 -15.81 -20.95
C HIS A 325 23.71 -14.86 -19.79
N ASP A 326 24.44 -14.94 -18.67
CA ASP A 326 24.22 -14.07 -17.49
C ASP A 326 24.64 -12.64 -17.80
N VAL A 327 25.73 -12.45 -18.57
CA VAL A 327 26.16 -11.15 -19.07
C VAL A 327 25.09 -10.53 -19.98
N CYS A 328 24.56 -11.29 -20.95
CA CYS A 328 23.49 -10.83 -21.82
C CYS A 328 22.21 -10.51 -21.03
N THR A 329 21.86 -11.35 -20.05
CA THR A 329 20.73 -11.15 -19.17
C THR A 329 20.89 -9.86 -18.37
N PHE A 330 22.05 -9.61 -17.78
CA PHE A 330 22.35 -8.37 -17.09
C PHE A 330 22.22 -7.14 -18.00
N TRP A 331 22.79 -7.18 -19.20
CA TRP A 331 22.65 -6.09 -20.17
C TRP A 331 21.20 -5.86 -20.61
N CYS A 332 20.48 -6.92 -20.96
CA CYS A 332 19.11 -6.82 -21.43
C CYS A 332 18.11 -6.44 -20.33
N HIS A 333 18.35 -6.87 -19.10
CA HIS A 333 17.38 -6.71 -18.00
C HIS A 333 17.75 -5.61 -17.00
N VAL A 334 18.99 -5.18 -16.94
CA VAL A 334 19.44 -4.14 -16.00
C VAL A 334 19.90 -2.88 -16.73
N VAL A 335 20.85 -3.02 -17.66
CA VAL A 335 21.50 -1.85 -18.29
C VAL A 335 20.58 -1.19 -19.30
N PHE A 336 20.06 -1.93 -20.26
CA PHE A 336 19.15 -1.37 -21.27
C PHE A 336 17.86 -0.78 -20.68
N PRO A 337 17.17 -1.46 -19.75
CA PRO A 337 16.00 -0.86 -19.11
C PRO A 337 16.37 0.39 -18.31
N SER A 338 17.52 0.40 -17.61
CA SER A 338 17.97 1.59 -16.86
C SER A 338 18.22 2.78 -17.78
N LEU A 339 18.79 2.56 -18.95
CA LEU A 339 18.97 3.60 -19.97
C LEU A 339 17.65 4.03 -20.61
N ALA A 340 16.73 3.10 -20.84
CA ALA A 340 15.39 3.39 -21.34
C ALA A 340 14.53 4.13 -20.29
N TRP A 341 14.73 3.83 -19.03
CA TRP A 341 14.07 4.50 -17.90
C TRP A 341 14.38 6.00 -17.80
N MET A 342 15.55 6.43 -18.28
CA MET A 342 15.88 7.85 -18.33
C MET A 342 15.02 8.65 -19.32
N LYS A 343 14.29 7.96 -20.21
CA LYS A 343 13.40 8.59 -21.20
C LYS A 343 11.91 8.28 -20.99
N LEU A 344 11.58 7.28 -20.16
CA LEU A 344 10.20 6.87 -19.87
C LEU A 344 9.77 7.43 -18.51
N ASP A 345 8.48 7.72 -18.39
CA ASP A 345 7.87 8.03 -17.10
C ASP A 345 7.94 6.81 -16.17
N PRO A 346 8.73 6.86 -15.10
CA PRO A 346 8.94 5.70 -14.22
C PRO A 346 7.71 5.33 -13.38
N TYR A 347 6.63 6.11 -13.47
CA TYR A 347 5.52 6.01 -12.52
C TYR A 347 4.38 5.12 -12.95
N GLY A 348 4.27 4.79 -14.24
CA GLY A 348 3.12 4.06 -14.77
C GLY A 348 3.51 2.90 -15.67
N ILE A 349 2.55 1.98 -15.87
CA ILE A 349 2.71 0.84 -16.78
C ILE A 349 2.07 1.11 -18.13
N VAL A 350 2.73 0.68 -19.20
CA VAL A 350 2.16 0.65 -20.54
C VAL A 350 1.29 -0.60 -20.70
N VAL A 351 0.02 -0.39 -21.02
CA VAL A 351 -0.93 -1.48 -21.24
C VAL A 351 -0.96 -1.92 -22.71
N PRO A 352 -1.02 -3.23 -22.98
CA PRO A 352 -1.07 -3.74 -24.34
C PRO A 352 -2.42 -3.42 -25.01
N ARG A 353 -2.43 -3.45 -26.35
CA ARG A 353 -3.68 -3.45 -27.12
C ARG A 353 -4.58 -4.61 -26.68
N SER A 354 -5.89 -4.40 -26.75
CA SER A 354 -6.90 -5.40 -26.35
C SER A 354 -7.03 -5.63 -24.84
N VAL A 355 -6.57 -4.70 -23.99
CA VAL A 355 -6.83 -4.74 -22.52
C VAL A 355 -8.34 -4.83 -22.21
N ARG A 356 -9.22 -4.44 -23.16
CA ARG A 356 -10.68 -4.62 -23.11
C ARG A 356 -11.16 -6.05 -22.87
N LYS A 357 -10.29 -7.06 -23.09
CA LYS A 357 -10.61 -8.48 -22.82
C LYS A 357 -10.70 -8.79 -21.33
N LEU A 358 -10.07 -7.98 -20.47
CA LEU A 358 -10.08 -8.12 -19.01
C LEU A 358 -11.38 -7.61 -18.39
N LYS A 359 -12.52 -8.17 -18.81
CA LYS A 359 -13.86 -7.67 -18.43
C LYS A 359 -14.18 -7.76 -16.94
N ALA A 360 -13.50 -8.65 -16.20
CA ALA A 360 -13.67 -8.82 -14.76
C ALA A 360 -12.89 -7.78 -13.93
N LEU A 361 -12.17 -6.85 -14.58
CA LEU A 361 -11.26 -5.96 -13.88
C LEU A 361 -12.02 -4.90 -13.06
N HIS A 362 -11.80 -4.89 -11.75
CA HIS A 362 -12.34 -3.91 -10.79
C HIS A 362 -11.34 -2.80 -10.47
N THR A 363 -10.06 -3.13 -10.47
CA THR A 363 -8.98 -2.18 -10.19
C THR A 363 -7.89 -2.28 -11.24
N LEU A 364 -7.60 -1.14 -11.86
CA LEU A 364 -6.47 -0.97 -12.76
C LEU A 364 -5.50 0.05 -12.15
N GLY A 365 -4.28 -0.40 -11.87
CA GLY A 365 -3.22 0.42 -11.28
C GLY A 365 -2.74 1.51 -12.22
N LEU A 366 -1.68 2.19 -11.86
CA LEU A 366 -1.20 3.36 -12.55
C LEU A 366 -0.80 3.05 -14.01
N VAL A 367 -1.64 3.48 -14.96
CA VAL A 367 -1.43 3.30 -16.40
C VAL A 367 -0.80 4.56 -16.98
N ASN A 368 0.33 4.41 -17.66
CA ASN A 368 0.92 5.48 -18.45
C ASN A 368 0.18 5.59 -19.79
N ILE A 369 -0.62 6.64 -19.94
CA ILE A 369 -1.42 6.86 -21.16
C ILE A 369 -0.68 7.62 -22.24
N ALA A 370 0.48 8.22 -21.95
CA ALA A 370 1.31 8.88 -22.96
C ALA A 370 2.00 7.83 -23.86
N ASP A 371 2.54 6.78 -23.23
CA ASP A 371 3.30 5.73 -23.92
C ASP A 371 2.43 4.54 -24.33
N SER A 372 1.22 4.43 -23.78
CA SER A 372 0.26 3.40 -24.18
C SER A 372 -0.27 3.65 -25.60
N SER A 373 -0.71 2.60 -26.27
CA SER A 373 -1.25 2.73 -27.63
C SER A 373 -2.44 3.70 -27.67
N LYS A 374 -2.62 4.41 -28.79
CA LYS A 374 -3.76 5.34 -29.00
C LYS A 374 -5.13 4.68 -28.74
N SER A 375 -5.23 3.36 -28.81
CA SER A 375 -6.46 2.62 -28.51
C SER A 375 -6.62 2.28 -27.03
N ALA A 376 -5.62 2.50 -26.18
CA ALA A 376 -5.65 2.07 -24.78
C ALA A 376 -6.82 2.68 -24.00
N LEU A 377 -7.04 3.98 -24.13
CA LEU A 377 -8.16 4.66 -23.49
C LEU A 377 -9.51 4.14 -23.97
N ARG A 378 -9.67 3.88 -25.27
CA ARG A 378 -10.90 3.27 -25.82
C ARG A 378 -11.12 1.84 -25.32
N ASP A 379 -10.04 1.08 -25.14
CA ASP A 379 -10.11 -0.26 -24.57
C ASP A 379 -10.46 -0.20 -23.07
N ILE A 380 -9.89 0.73 -22.31
CA ILE A 380 -10.20 0.96 -20.87
C ILE A 380 -11.68 1.33 -20.72
N ARG A 381 -12.23 2.18 -21.60
CA ARG A 381 -13.66 2.54 -21.57
C ARG A 381 -14.60 1.33 -21.63
N LYS A 382 -14.15 0.19 -22.20
CA LYS A 382 -14.93 -1.05 -22.30
C LYS A 382 -14.87 -1.93 -21.06
N LEU A 383 -14.12 -1.54 -20.03
CA LEU A 383 -14.00 -2.25 -18.76
C LEU A 383 -15.13 -1.81 -17.80
N THR A 384 -16.35 -2.24 -18.09
CA THR A 384 -17.57 -1.78 -17.39
C THR A 384 -17.65 -2.14 -15.91
N GLN A 385 -16.81 -3.07 -15.43
CA GLN A 385 -16.74 -3.44 -14.02
C GLN A 385 -15.71 -2.61 -13.23
N LEU A 386 -15.01 -1.69 -13.91
CA LEU A 386 -13.92 -0.93 -13.29
C LEU A 386 -14.46 0.04 -12.23
N ARG A 387 -13.97 -0.10 -11.01
CA ARG A 387 -14.29 0.76 -9.85
C ARG A 387 -13.14 1.70 -9.49
N LYS A 388 -11.90 1.28 -9.77
CA LYS A 388 -10.70 2.08 -9.43
C LYS A 388 -9.77 2.15 -10.63
N LEU A 389 -9.45 3.38 -11.04
CA LEU A 389 -8.54 3.68 -12.13
C LEU A 389 -7.47 4.66 -11.65
N ALA A 390 -6.22 4.37 -11.96
CA ALA A 390 -5.12 5.32 -11.81
C ALA A 390 -4.40 5.50 -13.14
N VAL A 391 -4.16 6.73 -13.54
CA VAL A 391 -3.50 7.08 -14.81
C VAL A 391 -2.42 8.11 -14.60
N THR A 392 -1.36 8.03 -15.39
CA THR A 392 -0.27 9.00 -15.49
C THR A 392 0.03 9.29 -16.96
N GLY A 393 0.91 10.24 -17.23
CA GLY A 393 1.21 10.64 -18.61
C GLY A 393 0.12 11.48 -19.26
N ILE A 394 -0.64 12.19 -18.45
CA ILE A 394 -1.73 13.05 -18.93
C ILE A 394 -1.12 14.31 -19.57
N ASN A 395 -1.56 14.63 -20.80
CA ASN A 395 -1.16 15.80 -21.56
C ASN A 395 -2.33 16.36 -22.39
N LYS A 396 -2.15 17.51 -23.04
CA LYS A 396 -3.19 18.16 -23.86
C LYS A 396 -3.80 17.25 -24.93
N LYS A 397 -2.99 16.33 -25.51
CA LYS A 397 -3.43 15.48 -26.64
C LYS A 397 -4.34 14.35 -26.21
N ASN A 398 -4.14 13.83 -24.97
CA ASN A 398 -4.88 12.65 -24.50
C ASN A 398 -5.95 12.98 -23.43
N TYR A 399 -5.96 14.21 -22.91
CA TYR A 399 -6.86 14.60 -21.81
C TYR A 399 -8.35 14.49 -22.19
N GLN A 400 -8.77 14.99 -23.37
CA GLN A 400 -10.17 14.92 -23.80
C GLN A 400 -10.64 13.46 -23.97
N GLU A 401 -9.79 12.59 -24.53
CA GLU A 401 -10.09 11.16 -24.64
C GLU A 401 -10.14 10.46 -23.27
N LEU A 402 -9.28 10.86 -22.33
CA LEU A 402 -9.34 10.39 -20.95
C LEU A 402 -10.68 10.78 -20.29
N CYS A 403 -11.09 12.04 -20.39
CA CYS A 403 -12.36 12.51 -19.84
C CYS A 403 -13.54 11.72 -20.42
N SER A 404 -13.59 11.55 -21.75
CA SER A 404 -14.60 10.73 -22.41
C SER A 404 -14.57 9.26 -21.93
N THR A 405 -13.39 8.72 -21.68
CA THR A 405 -13.23 7.36 -21.15
C THR A 405 -13.79 7.23 -19.75
N VAL A 406 -13.42 8.16 -18.87
CA VAL A 406 -13.83 8.15 -17.45
C VAL A 406 -15.34 8.32 -17.31
N THR A 407 -15.95 9.21 -18.11
CA THR A 407 -17.42 9.41 -18.14
C THR A 407 -18.16 8.12 -18.56
N GLY A 408 -17.56 7.33 -19.44
CA GLY A 408 -18.12 6.05 -19.87
C GLY A 408 -18.06 4.92 -18.83
N LEU A 409 -17.30 5.11 -17.72
CA LEU A 409 -17.13 4.12 -16.67
C LEU A 409 -18.14 4.35 -15.52
N SER A 410 -19.39 3.88 -15.71
CA SER A 410 -20.50 4.12 -14.80
C SER A 410 -20.32 3.62 -13.37
N ARG A 411 -19.41 2.64 -13.14
CA ARG A 411 -19.12 2.07 -11.81
C ARG A 411 -17.86 2.64 -11.15
N LEU A 412 -17.25 3.67 -11.76
CA LEU A 412 -16.00 4.22 -11.23
C LEU A 412 -16.25 4.99 -9.93
N GLU A 413 -15.65 4.52 -8.85
CA GLU A 413 -15.73 5.07 -7.49
C GLU A 413 -14.45 5.86 -7.12
N SER A 414 -13.31 5.49 -7.70
CA SER A 414 -12.00 6.08 -7.35
C SER A 414 -11.17 6.36 -8.61
N LEU A 415 -10.75 7.60 -8.76
CA LEU A 415 -9.89 8.05 -9.85
C LEU A 415 -8.62 8.69 -9.29
N SER A 416 -7.45 8.31 -9.84
CA SER A 416 -6.18 8.98 -9.60
C SER A 416 -5.61 9.46 -10.92
N MET A 417 -5.31 10.73 -11.02
CA MET A 417 -4.71 11.36 -12.20
C MET A 417 -3.38 11.98 -11.82
N GLU A 418 -2.32 11.60 -12.54
CA GLU A 418 -0.96 12.09 -12.30
C GLU A 418 -0.43 12.76 -13.58
N PHE A 419 -0.13 14.05 -13.48
CA PHE A 419 0.37 14.87 -14.56
C PHE A 419 1.89 15.02 -14.40
N ILE A 420 2.63 14.80 -15.47
CA ILE A 420 4.10 14.66 -15.40
C ILE A 420 4.82 15.95 -15.82
N GLU A 421 4.27 16.70 -16.76
CA GLU A 421 4.95 17.86 -17.33
C GLU A 421 4.98 19.04 -16.37
N GLU A 422 6.16 19.43 -15.93
CA GLU A 422 6.41 20.64 -15.13
C GLU A 422 6.03 21.93 -15.88
N SER A 423 6.04 21.90 -17.23
CA SER A 423 5.74 23.05 -18.08
C SER A 423 4.26 23.31 -18.31
N MET A 424 3.39 22.39 -17.90
CA MET A 424 1.95 22.51 -18.12
C MET A 424 1.20 22.67 -16.81
N SER A 425 0.66 23.88 -16.60
CA SER A 425 -0.35 24.02 -15.57
C SER A 425 -1.53 23.09 -15.91
N LEU A 426 -1.97 22.31 -14.95
CA LEU A 426 -3.21 21.52 -14.99
C LEU A 426 -4.38 22.34 -15.57
N GLN A 427 -4.30 23.66 -15.45
CA GLN A 427 -5.30 24.63 -15.85
C GLN A 427 -5.67 24.54 -17.33
N SER A 428 -4.69 24.44 -18.22
CA SER A 428 -4.97 24.42 -19.66
C SER A 428 -5.64 23.13 -20.14
N CYS A 429 -5.61 22.06 -19.34
CA CYS A 429 -6.30 20.81 -19.62
C CYS A 429 -7.70 20.76 -18.99
N LEU A 430 -7.89 21.42 -17.83
CA LEU A 430 -9.13 21.35 -17.05
C LEU A 430 -10.15 22.44 -17.42
N ASP A 431 -9.73 23.54 -18.08
CA ASP A 431 -10.63 24.65 -18.43
C ASP A 431 -11.79 24.24 -19.34
N ASP A 432 -11.58 23.23 -20.20
CA ASP A 432 -12.61 22.71 -21.12
C ASP A 432 -13.48 21.61 -20.52
N ALA A 433 -13.27 21.20 -19.27
CA ALA A 433 -13.78 19.96 -18.71
C ALA A 433 -15.05 20.11 -17.84
N THR A 434 -15.82 21.15 -18.02
CA THR A 434 -16.92 21.59 -17.11
C THR A 434 -18.03 20.56 -16.77
N SER A 435 -18.01 19.31 -17.32
CA SER A 435 -19.07 18.32 -17.03
C SER A 435 -18.64 16.85 -17.12
N LEU A 436 -17.34 16.52 -17.10
CA LEU A 436 -16.87 15.24 -17.64
C LEU A 436 -16.52 14.16 -16.61
N LEU A 437 -16.63 14.38 -15.29
CA LEU A 437 -16.35 13.31 -14.32
C LEU A 437 -17.63 12.63 -13.82
N PRO A 438 -17.57 11.31 -13.49
CA PRO A 438 -18.71 10.58 -12.97
C PRO A 438 -19.23 11.19 -11.66
N LYS A 439 -20.52 11.47 -11.57
CA LYS A 439 -21.15 12.03 -10.36
C LYS A 439 -21.04 11.11 -9.13
N ASN A 440 -20.84 9.81 -9.35
CA ASN A 440 -20.71 8.80 -8.30
C ASN A 440 -19.29 8.66 -7.75
N LEU A 441 -18.35 9.52 -8.15
CA LEU A 441 -16.97 9.46 -7.73
C LEU A 441 -16.86 9.75 -6.23
N GLN A 442 -16.33 8.80 -5.46
CA GLN A 442 -16.15 8.91 -4.02
C GLN A 442 -14.73 9.33 -3.63
N SER A 443 -13.73 8.98 -4.46
CA SER A 443 -12.34 9.31 -4.19
C SER A 443 -11.66 9.87 -5.44
N LEU A 444 -11.08 11.06 -5.30
CA LEU A 444 -10.30 11.71 -6.35
C LEU A 444 -8.90 12.03 -5.83
N LYS A 445 -7.90 11.67 -6.62
CA LYS A 445 -6.50 12.05 -6.38
C LYS A 445 -5.97 12.76 -7.60
N LEU A 446 -5.43 13.95 -7.38
CA LEU A 446 -4.84 14.80 -8.41
C LEU A 446 -3.40 15.09 -8.04
N TYR A 447 -2.43 14.66 -8.87
CA TYR A 447 -1.02 14.94 -8.68
C TYR A 447 -0.49 15.70 -9.90
N GLY A 448 0.05 16.87 -9.68
CA GLY A 448 0.61 17.74 -10.73
C GLY A 448 0.60 19.19 -10.28
N ILE A 449 1.19 20.09 -11.09
CA ILE A 449 1.23 21.52 -10.80
C ILE A 449 -0.18 22.09 -10.97
N LEU A 450 -0.84 22.40 -9.86
CA LEU A 450 -2.17 23.00 -9.84
C LEU A 450 -2.05 24.50 -9.53
N VAL A 451 -2.41 25.34 -10.49
CA VAL A 451 -2.41 26.81 -10.34
C VAL A 451 -3.76 27.32 -9.86
N ARG A 452 -4.86 26.69 -10.27
CA ARG A 452 -6.22 27.03 -9.87
C ARG A 452 -7.06 25.76 -9.81
N LEU A 453 -7.82 25.62 -8.73
CA LEU A 453 -8.83 24.57 -8.65
C LEU A 453 -10.10 25.07 -9.34
N GLN A 454 -10.67 24.24 -10.18
CA GLN A 454 -11.77 24.65 -11.03
C GLN A 454 -13.14 24.35 -10.42
N ASP A 455 -14.13 25.10 -10.87
CA ASP A 455 -15.52 25.04 -10.39
C ASP A 455 -16.18 23.67 -10.62
N TRP A 456 -15.69 22.85 -11.58
CA TRP A 456 -16.22 21.51 -11.83
C TRP A 456 -16.10 20.55 -10.63
N ILE A 457 -15.13 20.76 -9.74
CA ILE A 457 -15.00 19.96 -8.51
C ILE A 457 -16.23 20.16 -7.62
N GLY A 458 -16.79 21.36 -7.59
CA GLY A 458 -18.04 21.66 -6.88
C GLY A 458 -19.21 20.80 -7.30
N GLY A 459 -19.19 20.25 -8.53
CA GLY A 459 -20.20 19.32 -9.04
C GLY A 459 -20.12 17.89 -8.50
N LEU A 460 -19.01 17.51 -7.82
CA LEU A 460 -18.78 16.16 -7.29
C LEU A 460 -19.42 15.96 -5.91
N GLN A 461 -20.73 15.96 -5.85
CA GLN A 461 -21.51 15.93 -4.60
C GLN A 461 -21.29 14.64 -3.77
N SER A 462 -20.90 13.53 -4.41
CA SER A 462 -20.63 12.24 -3.75
C SER A 462 -19.16 12.07 -3.30
N LEU A 463 -18.31 13.10 -3.49
CA LEU A 463 -16.89 13.01 -3.20
C LEU A 463 -16.64 12.99 -1.69
N VAL A 464 -16.09 11.88 -1.21
CA VAL A 464 -15.80 11.65 0.21
C VAL A 464 -14.32 11.90 0.52
N LYS A 465 -13.43 11.55 -0.43
CA LYS A 465 -11.97 11.71 -0.27
C LYS A 465 -11.39 12.49 -1.43
N LEU A 466 -10.68 13.57 -1.12
CA LEU A 466 -9.90 14.35 -2.07
C LEU A 466 -8.45 14.42 -1.63
N GLU A 467 -7.54 14.09 -2.53
CA GLU A 467 -6.10 14.24 -2.33
C GLU A 467 -5.53 15.05 -3.49
N ILE A 468 -4.92 16.19 -3.19
CA ILE A 468 -4.30 17.07 -4.17
C ILE A 468 -2.82 17.19 -3.83
N GLY A 469 -1.98 16.81 -4.77
CA GLY A 469 -0.52 16.87 -4.61
C GLY A 469 0.15 17.86 -5.55
N ARG A 470 1.31 18.37 -5.13
CA ARG A 470 2.12 19.36 -5.84
C ARG A 470 1.38 20.68 -6.09
N LEU A 471 0.72 21.20 -5.06
CA LEU A 471 0.16 22.54 -5.10
C LEU A 471 1.31 23.54 -5.28
N ALA A 472 1.36 24.20 -6.44
CA ALA A 472 2.32 25.26 -6.73
C ALA A 472 1.54 26.54 -6.97
N CYS A 473 1.94 27.62 -6.34
CA CYS A 473 1.43 28.98 -6.60
C CYS A 473 -0.09 29.01 -6.91
N LEU A 474 -0.91 28.62 -5.98
CA LEU A 474 -2.34 28.91 -6.09
C LEU A 474 -2.48 30.42 -6.19
N THR A 475 -2.97 30.91 -7.31
CA THR A 475 -3.22 32.35 -7.52
C THR A 475 -4.23 32.90 -6.51
N SER A 476 -5.04 32.01 -5.91
CA SER A 476 -5.89 32.28 -4.76
C SER A 476 -6.15 31.00 -3.98
N VAL A 477 -5.50 30.86 -2.81
CA VAL A 477 -5.75 29.76 -1.87
C VAL A 477 -7.18 29.86 -1.34
N ASP A 478 -7.63 31.08 -1.01
CA ASP A 478 -8.96 31.31 -0.46
C ASP A 478 -10.08 30.90 -1.43
N ALA A 479 -9.96 31.22 -2.73
CA ALA A 479 -10.93 30.78 -3.72
C ALA A 479 -10.99 29.25 -3.82
N THR A 480 -9.84 28.58 -3.72
CA THR A 480 -9.76 27.13 -3.69
C THR A 480 -10.46 26.55 -2.46
N MET A 481 -10.19 27.11 -1.28
CA MET A 481 -10.81 26.67 -0.03
C MET A 481 -12.33 26.91 -0.03
N GLN A 482 -12.80 28.01 -0.63
CA GLN A 482 -14.23 28.28 -0.81
C GLN A 482 -14.93 27.25 -1.70
N VAL A 483 -14.30 26.83 -2.81
CA VAL A 483 -14.85 25.79 -3.70
C VAL A 483 -14.89 24.43 -2.97
N LEU A 484 -13.80 24.04 -2.32
CA LEU A 484 -13.72 22.79 -1.56
C LEU A 484 -14.67 22.77 -0.36
N GLY A 485 -14.83 23.91 0.30
CA GLY A 485 -15.71 24.07 1.47
C GLY A 485 -17.18 23.80 1.19
N LYS A 486 -17.61 23.93 -0.08
CA LYS A 486 -18.99 23.67 -0.52
C LYS A 486 -19.28 22.19 -0.79
N LEU A 487 -18.28 21.28 -0.75
CA LEU A 487 -18.48 19.86 -1.01
C LEU A 487 -19.20 19.20 0.18
N PRO A 488 -20.45 18.71 0.02
CA PRO A 488 -21.27 18.30 1.17
C PRO A 488 -20.81 16.97 1.78
N SER A 489 -20.22 16.08 1.00
CA SER A 489 -19.83 14.74 1.42
C SER A 489 -18.35 14.60 1.74
N LEU A 490 -17.54 15.66 1.57
CA LEU A 490 -16.10 15.59 1.71
C LEU A 490 -15.70 15.35 3.18
N ALA A 491 -15.26 14.13 3.47
CA ALA A 491 -14.87 13.72 4.82
C ALA A 491 -13.33 13.70 5.02
N ILE A 492 -12.57 13.48 3.96
CA ILE A 492 -11.10 13.40 4.03
C ILE A 492 -10.50 14.32 2.98
N LEU A 493 -9.78 15.34 3.43
CA LEU A 493 -9.05 16.27 2.56
C LEU A 493 -7.54 16.13 2.85
N SER A 494 -6.76 15.87 1.81
CA SER A 494 -5.29 15.83 1.89
C SER A 494 -4.72 16.79 0.87
N LEU A 495 -3.98 17.78 1.32
CA LEU A 495 -3.32 18.79 0.50
C LEU A 495 -1.80 18.66 0.67
N MET A 496 -1.05 18.61 -0.44
CA MET A 496 0.40 18.53 -0.44
C MET A 496 0.99 19.67 -1.27
N TRP A 497 1.85 20.47 -0.66
CA TRP A 497 2.55 21.57 -1.33
C TRP A 497 3.80 21.09 -2.06
N HIS A 498 4.26 21.88 -3.02
CA HIS A 498 5.49 21.62 -3.75
C HIS A 498 6.66 22.36 -3.09
N PRO A 499 7.73 21.69 -2.65
CA PRO A 499 8.77 22.29 -1.82
C PRO A 499 9.60 23.39 -2.52
N PHE A 500 9.65 23.39 -3.85
CA PHE A 500 10.56 24.27 -4.62
C PHE A 500 9.91 25.51 -5.25
N ILE A 501 8.58 25.65 -5.19
CA ILE A 501 7.87 26.72 -5.91
C ILE A 501 7.31 27.78 -4.95
N MET A 502 7.49 27.59 -3.66
CA MET A 502 6.88 28.45 -2.64
C MET A 502 7.78 29.62 -2.29
N THR A 503 7.58 30.76 -2.96
CA THR A 503 8.25 32.04 -2.65
C THR A 503 7.34 33.04 -1.92
N GLY A 504 6.27 32.57 -1.25
CA GLY A 504 5.29 33.52 -0.72
C GLY A 504 4.69 33.16 0.63
N ASN A 505 4.11 34.16 1.27
CA ASN A 505 3.36 34.10 2.51
C ASN A 505 1.98 33.45 2.27
N ILE A 506 1.92 32.12 2.15
CA ILE A 506 0.64 31.43 1.94
C ILE A 506 -0.06 31.24 3.28
N ARG A 507 -1.30 31.74 3.34
CA ARG A 507 -2.23 31.50 4.44
C ARG A 507 -3.33 30.56 3.97
N VAL A 508 -3.70 29.60 4.82
CA VAL A 508 -4.83 28.70 4.57
C VAL A 508 -5.89 29.00 5.62
N THR A 509 -7.00 29.58 5.19
CA THR A 509 -8.11 29.94 6.09
C THR A 509 -9.30 29.03 5.87
N PHE A 510 -9.79 28.43 6.95
CA PHE A 510 -11.02 27.65 6.98
C PHE A 510 -12.16 28.59 7.43
N HIS A 511 -13.01 28.96 6.46
CA HIS A 511 -14.09 29.89 6.70
C HIS A 511 -15.27 29.24 7.41
N ARG A 512 -16.10 30.08 8.00
CA ARG A 512 -17.34 29.72 8.65
C ARG A 512 -18.26 28.95 7.70
N GLU A 513 -18.97 27.94 8.23
CA GLU A 513 -19.91 27.08 7.50
C GLU A 513 -19.29 26.27 6.34
N ALA A 514 -17.98 26.37 6.13
CA ALA A 514 -17.28 25.55 5.14
C ALA A 514 -17.04 24.13 5.67
N PHE A 515 -16.89 23.19 4.75
CA PHE A 515 -16.55 21.81 5.05
C PHE A 515 -17.51 21.08 6.02
N PRO A 516 -18.81 20.98 5.72
CA PRO A 516 -19.82 20.46 6.65
C PRO A 516 -19.64 19.00 7.06
N SER A 517 -18.86 18.24 6.31
CA SER A 517 -18.62 16.82 6.57
C SER A 517 -17.15 16.44 6.80
N LEU A 518 -16.23 17.40 6.83
CA LEU A 518 -14.82 17.13 6.95
C LEU A 518 -14.47 16.56 8.34
N MET A 519 -13.95 15.34 8.35
CA MET A 519 -13.54 14.62 9.57
C MET A 519 -12.01 14.57 9.70
N VAL A 520 -11.30 14.54 8.58
CA VAL A 520 -9.86 14.41 8.55
C VAL A 520 -9.26 15.44 7.60
N LEU A 521 -8.36 16.24 8.13
CA LEU A 521 -7.56 17.19 7.36
C LEU A 521 -6.09 16.78 7.45
N HIS A 522 -5.46 16.52 6.31
CA HIS A 522 -4.06 16.19 6.21
C HIS A 522 -3.32 17.21 5.35
N LEU A 523 -2.46 17.99 5.96
CA LEU A 523 -1.62 18.98 5.31
C LEU A 523 -0.20 18.44 5.22
N LYS A 524 0.25 18.13 4.00
CA LYS A 524 1.56 17.51 3.73
C LYS A 524 2.55 18.53 3.22
N ARG A 525 3.81 18.40 3.65
CA ARG A 525 4.91 19.28 3.22
C ARG A 525 4.52 20.74 3.34
N ILE A 526 4.10 21.11 4.54
CA ILE A 526 3.63 22.46 4.84
C ILE A 526 4.74 23.51 4.91
N ASP A 527 5.93 23.14 4.46
CA ASP A 527 7.07 24.04 4.29
C ASP A 527 6.67 25.21 3.37
N GLY A 528 6.79 26.43 3.86
CA GLY A 528 6.38 27.64 3.16
C GLY A 528 4.94 28.10 3.39
N LEU A 529 4.12 27.38 4.14
CA LEU A 529 2.90 27.91 4.70
C LEU A 529 3.22 28.90 5.82
N GLN A 530 2.60 30.08 5.75
CA GLN A 530 2.74 31.08 6.80
C GLN A 530 1.83 30.76 7.99
N SER A 531 0.54 30.52 7.70
CA SER A 531 -0.44 30.23 8.74
C SER A 531 -1.52 29.26 8.28
N VAL A 532 -2.09 28.53 9.25
CA VAL A 532 -3.34 27.78 9.14
C VAL A 532 -4.31 28.35 10.14
N GLU A 533 -5.44 28.87 9.66
CA GLU A 533 -6.38 29.60 10.47
C GLU A 533 -7.78 28.98 10.39
N PHE A 534 -8.38 28.70 11.54
CA PHE A 534 -9.78 28.32 11.66
C PHE A 534 -10.54 29.51 12.27
N GLU A 535 -11.54 30.04 11.55
CA GLU A 535 -12.30 31.19 12.05
C GLU A 535 -13.04 30.85 13.35
N GLU A 536 -12.83 31.67 14.39
CA GLU A 536 -13.39 31.41 15.73
C GLU A 536 -14.87 31.85 15.87
N ALA A 537 -15.36 32.71 15.00
CA ALA A 537 -16.68 33.33 15.11
C ALA A 537 -17.88 32.45 14.75
N GLY A 538 -17.74 31.11 14.72
CA GLY A 538 -18.82 30.17 14.40
C GLY A 538 -18.35 28.74 14.17
N PRO A 539 -19.25 27.79 13.84
CA PRO A 539 -18.87 26.40 13.63
C PRO A 539 -18.09 26.25 12.32
N THR A 540 -16.78 26.37 12.43
CA THR A 540 -15.84 26.09 11.34
C THR A 540 -15.52 24.60 11.37
N THR A 541 -15.58 23.91 10.23
CA THR A 541 -15.32 22.47 10.12
C THR A 541 -15.97 21.65 11.27
N PRO A 542 -17.31 21.61 11.38
CA PRO A 542 -18.02 21.15 12.59
C PRO A 542 -17.81 19.67 12.93
N LYS A 543 -17.28 18.87 11.99
CA LYS A 543 -17.04 17.43 12.19
C LYS A 543 -15.56 17.05 12.20
N LEU A 544 -14.64 18.02 12.20
CA LEU A 544 -13.20 17.72 12.17
C LEU A 544 -12.79 17.02 13.46
N GLU A 545 -12.30 15.78 13.32
CA GLU A 545 -11.84 14.94 14.43
C GLU A 545 -10.31 14.80 14.45
N LEU A 546 -9.68 14.84 13.28
CA LEU A 546 -8.25 14.58 13.13
C LEU A 546 -7.60 15.62 12.22
N LEU A 547 -6.58 16.29 12.75
CA LEU A 547 -5.68 17.17 12.00
C LEU A 547 -4.29 16.54 11.95
N VAL A 548 -3.76 16.30 10.75
CA VAL A 548 -2.40 15.79 10.54
C VAL A 548 -1.59 16.83 9.79
N LEU A 549 -0.43 17.17 10.34
CA LEU A 549 0.51 18.15 9.82
C LEU A 549 1.85 17.46 9.54
N GLU A 550 2.24 17.31 8.27
CA GLU A 550 3.48 16.69 7.87
C GLU A 550 4.51 17.76 7.47
N TYR A 551 5.60 17.84 8.23
CA TYR A 551 6.71 18.75 8.01
C TYR A 551 7.84 18.03 7.26
N ALA A 552 8.48 18.73 6.28
CA ALA A 552 9.66 18.18 5.62
C ALA A 552 10.95 18.85 6.10
N ALA A 553 11.01 20.18 6.27
CA ALA A 553 12.23 20.88 6.69
C ALA A 553 12.06 22.35 7.15
N TYR A 554 10.96 23.09 6.91
CA TYR A 554 10.86 24.52 7.17
C TYR A 554 9.52 25.00 7.74
N ARG A 555 9.47 26.18 8.27
CA ARG A 555 8.63 26.79 9.29
C ARG A 555 7.19 27.10 8.89
N LEU A 556 6.22 26.44 9.52
CA LEU A 556 4.90 27.01 9.76
C LEU A 556 5.04 28.04 10.89
N ARG A 557 4.53 29.27 10.69
CA ARG A 557 4.68 30.34 11.69
C ARG A 557 3.56 30.36 12.72
N SER A 558 2.35 29.99 12.31
CA SER A 558 1.22 29.99 13.25
C SER A 558 0.12 29.00 12.85
N ILE A 559 -0.55 28.48 13.87
CA ILE A 559 -1.83 27.78 13.76
C ILE A 559 -2.77 28.43 14.75
N SER A 560 -3.97 28.79 14.31
CA SER A 560 -4.97 29.43 15.17
C SER A 560 -6.36 28.84 15.00
N GLY A 561 -7.19 29.01 16.05
CA GLY A 561 -8.59 28.58 16.05
C GLY A 561 -8.81 27.12 16.42
N LEU A 562 -7.78 26.37 16.88
CA LEU A 562 -7.94 24.97 17.32
C LEU A 562 -8.85 24.83 18.55
N SER A 563 -8.90 25.84 19.39
CA SER A 563 -9.75 25.89 20.59
C SER A 563 -11.26 25.88 20.26
N SER A 564 -11.64 26.39 19.08
CA SER A 564 -13.04 26.51 18.63
C SER A 564 -13.59 25.28 17.91
N LEU A 565 -12.76 24.27 17.61
CA LEU A 565 -13.16 23.08 16.84
C LEU A 565 -13.96 22.09 17.71
N PRO A 566 -15.29 21.90 17.43
CA PRO A 566 -16.19 21.26 18.40
C PRO A 566 -16.06 19.73 18.49
N ARG A 567 -15.36 19.08 17.56
CA ARG A 567 -15.18 17.61 17.55
C ARG A 567 -13.73 17.17 17.44
N LEU A 568 -12.78 18.09 17.53
CA LEU A 568 -11.37 17.75 17.43
C LEU A 568 -10.97 16.75 18.54
N LYS A 569 -10.40 15.64 18.15
CA LYS A 569 -9.94 14.55 19.05
C LYS A 569 -8.43 14.43 19.09
N GLU A 570 -7.79 14.69 17.95
CA GLU A 570 -6.38 14.41 17.80
C GLU A 570 -5.73 15.40 16.82
N VAL A 571 -4.55 15.89 17.20
CA VAL A 571 -3.64 16.61 16.31
C VAL A 571 -2.34 15.82 16.24
N VAL A 572 -1.92 15.47 15.03
CA VAL A 572 -0.69 14.71 14.78
C VAL A 572 0.29 15.58 14.02
N ILE A 573 1.51 15.64 14.52
CA ILE A 573 2.62 16.33 13.87
C ILE A 573 3.63 15.26 13.45
N GLU A 574 3.82 15.09 12.13
CA GLU A 574 4.73 14.11 11.54
C GLU A 574 5.96 14.81 10.95
N GLY A 575 7.14 14.22 11.09
CA GLY A 575 8.38 14.72 10.49
C GLY A 575 9.38 15.32 11.47
N SER A 576 10.21 16.27 11.00
CA SER A 576 11.15 16.98 11.88
C SER A 576 10.36 17.91 12.80
N VAL A 577 10.59 17.81 14.10
CA VAL A 577 9.94 18.74 15.04
C VAL A 577 10.35 20.16 14.68
N PRO A 578 9.41 21.11 14.59
CA PRO A 578 9.76 22.51 14.51
C PRO A 578 10.60 22.86 15.74
N GLU A 579 11.80 23.40 15.54
CA GLU A 579 12.62 23.97 16.63
C GLU A 579 11.93 25.18 17.28
N ASP A 580 10.78 25.59 16.75
CA ASP A 580 10.02 26.75 17.20
C ASP A 580 9.12 26.36 18.38
N GLU A 581 9.68 26.46 19.58
CA GLU A 581 8.94 26.26 20.84
C GLU A 581 7.68 27.16 20.91
N GLU A 582 7.68 28.31 20.25
CA GLU A 582 6.57 29.27 20.25
C GLU A 582 5.33 28.70 19.53
N VAL A 583 5.48 28.09 18.35
CA VAL A 583 4.36 27.47 17.63
C VAL A 583 3.84 26.27 18.38
N MET A 584 4.72 25.43 18.91
CA MET A 584 4.32 24.25 19.68
C MET A 584 3.67 24.63 21.01
N GLY A 585 4.16 25.69 21.66
CA GLY A 585 3.55 26.27 22.86
C GLY A 585 2.12 26.76 22.56
N SER A 586 1.96 27.53 21.47
CA SER A 586 0.65 28.02 21.03
C SER A 586 -0.33 26.89 20.71
N VAL A 587 0.11 25.83 20.04
CA VAL A 587 -0.74 24.66 19.74
C VAL A 587 -1.19 23.99 21.05
N ARG A 588 -0.27 23.70 21.98
CA ARG A 588 -0.61 23.08 23.27
C ARG A 588 -1.61 23.93 24.07
N ASP A 589 -1.41 25.25 24.07
CA ASP A 589 -2.27 26.19 24.78
C ASP A 589 -3.70 26.21 24.19
N GLN A 590 -3.84 26.24 22.87
CA GLN A 590 -5.13 26.14 22.20
C GLN A 590 -5.82 24.79 22.44
N LEU A 591 -5.09 23.67 22.43
CA LEU A 591 -5.65 22.35 22.69
C LEU A 591 -6.11 22.20 24.13
N SER A 592 -5.41 22.80 25.10
CA SER A 592 -5.82 22.80 26.50
C SER A 592 -7.12 23.59 26.74
N ARG A 593 -7.39 24.59 25.90
CA ARG A 593 -8.63 25.39 25.97
C ARG A 593 -9.80 24.75 25.20
N ASN A 594 -9.53 23.72 24.38
CA ASN A 594 -10.57 23.04 23.63
C ASN A 594 -11.40 22.13 24.54
N GLN A 595 -12.73 22.21 24.44
CA GLN A 595 -13.67 21.47 25.29
C GLN A 595 -13.52 19.94 25.24
N ASN A 596 -12.96 19.39 24.14
CA ASN A 596 -12.78 17.94 23.96
C ASN A 596 -11.42 17.44 24.45
N ASN A 597 -10.54 18.29 24.97
CA ASN A 597 -9.18 17.93 25.36
C ASN A 597 -8.45 17.06 24.29
N PRO A 598 -8.28 17.53 23.06
CA PRO A 598 -7.70 16.74 21.99
C PRO A 598 -6.25 16.38 22.29
N VAL A 599 -5.86 15.15 21.89
CA VAL A 599 -4.52 14.62 22.12
C VAL A 599 -3.56 15.15 21.07
N LEU A 600 -2.41 15.69 21.50
CA LEU A 600 -1.28 16.01 20.63
C LEU A 600 -0.34 14.81 20.53
N LYS A 601 -0.11 14.30 19.31
CA LYS A 601 0.88 13.28 19.01
C LYS A 601 1.99 13.87 18.14
N ILE A 602 3.22 13.49 18.43
CA ILE A 602 4.40 13.90 17.67
C ILE A 602 5.10 12.63 17.22
N ASP A 603 5.11 12.40 15.91
CA ASP A 603 5.75 11.26 15.27
C ASP A 603 6.97 11.73 14.50
N LEU A 604 8.14 11.47 15.06
CA LEU A 604 9.41 11.82 14.45
C LEU A 604 9.76 10.79 13.36
N PHE A 605 10.10 11.27 12.16
CA PHE A 605 10.79 10.41 11.20
C PHE A 605 12.23 10.18 11.71
N VAL A 606 12.51 8.95 12.12
CA VAL A 606 13.89 8.49 12.32
C VAL A 606 14.42 8.15 10.93
N TYR A 607 15.30 9.02 10.39
CA TYR A 607 15.99 8.79 9.13
C TYR A 607 17.11 7.74 9.30
#